data_33b08d3a0aac2a3ef75afa3404d6e783
#
_entry.id   33b08d3a0aac2a3ef75afa3404d6e783
#
_cell.length_a   1.000
_cell.length_b   1.000
_cell.length_c   1.000
_cell.angle_alpha   90.00
_cell.angle_beta   90.00
_cell.angle_gamma   90.00
#
_symmetry.space_group_name_H-M   'P 1'
#
loop_
_entity.id
_entity.type
_entity.pdbx_description
1 polymer ?
#
loop_
_entity_poly.entity_id
_entity_poly.type
_entity_poly.pdbx_seq_one_letter_code
_entity_poly.pdbx_strand_id
1 'polypeptide(L)'
;RVMNINLKGPLFLSQIAARQMLRQAVRPDGRRGTIISISSISADTVSLNRAEYCLSKAGISMMTQILALRLAQDAIPVFEVRPGIIKTDMTARVQDTYDRMIEQGVFPMRRWGQPDDVAAAVALLASGTLTYATGECLHVDGGFHIRRL
;
A
#
# COMPACT_ATOMS: atom_id res chain seq x y z
N ARG A 1 -11.51 13.50 -10.48
CA ARG A 1 -11.63 13.47 -9.00
C ARG A 1 -10.78 12.35 -8.39
N VAL A 2 -10.88 11.11 -8.86
CA VAL A 2 -10.12 9.95 -8.32
C VAL A 2 -8.62 10.21 -8.33
N MET A 3 -8.04 10.61 -9.45
CA MET A 3 -6.61 10.93 -9.57
C MET A 3 -6.14 12.01 -8.58
N ASN A 4 -6.96 13.03 -8.35
CA ASN A 4 -6.61 14.11 -7.42
C ASN A 4 -6.55 13.61 -5.97
N ILE A 5 -7.50 12.76 -5.57
CA ILE A 5 -7.58 12.23 -4.20
C ILE A 5 -6.55 11.11 -3.99
N ASN A 6 -6.49 10.15 -4.92
CA ASN A 6 -5.72 8.93 -4.70
C ASN A 6 -4.25 9.05 -5.08
N LEU A 7 -3.85 10.00 -5.93
CA LEU A 7 -2.47 10.15 -6.40
C LEU A 7 -1.90 11.52 -6.10
N LYS A 8 -2.53 12.60 -6.60
CA LYS A 8 -2.01 13.96 -6.44
C LYS A 8 -1.93 14.36 -4.96
N GLY A 9 -2.98 14.10 -4.18
CA GLY A 9 -3.01 14.38 -2.74
C GLY A 9 -1.88 13.66 -1.99
N PRO A 10 -1.78 12.31 -2.06
CA PRO A 10 -0.69 11.57 -1.46
C PRO A 10 0.71 12.01 -1.89
N LEU A 11 0.92 12.34 -3.17
CA LEU A 11 2.22 12.82 -3.65
C LEU A 11 2.65 14.10 -2.92
N PHE A 12 1.79 15.12 -2.87
CA PHE A 12 2.13 16.37 -2.19
C PHE A 12 2.22 16.20 -0.68
N LEU A 13 1.34 15.40 -0.08
CA LEU A 13 1.41 15.10 1.36
C LEU A 13 2.74 14.41 1.71
N SER A 14 3.16 13.44 0.92
CA SER A 14 4.44 12.75 1.11
C SER A 14 5.62 13.69 0.98
N GLN A 15 5.59 14.64 0.02
CA GLN A 15 6.63 15.66 -0.11
C GLN A 15 6.69 16.59 1.11
N ILE A 16 5.55 17.01 1.64
CA ILE A 16 5.47 17.86 2.84
C ILE A 16 6.00 17.08 4.04
N ALA A 17 5.56 15.85 4.23
CA ALA A 17 6.01 14.98 5.31
C ALA A 17 7.53 14.73 5.24
N ALA A 18 8.05 14.40 4.05
CA ALA A 18 9.49 14.21 3.84
C ALA A 18 10.29 15.48 4.20
N ARG A 19 9.85 16.66 3.77
CA ARG A 19 10.50 17.93 4.12
C ARG A 19 10.52 18.17 5.63
N GLN A 20 9.44 17.80 6.33
CA GLN A 20 9.38 17.89 7.79
C GLN A 20 10.34 16.90 8.45
N MET A 21 10.36 15.65 7.98
CA MET A 21 11.26 14.60 8.50
C MET A 21 12.73 14.98 8.30
N LEU A 22 13.10 15.57 7.15
CA LEU A 22 14.47 16.05 6.87
C LEU A 22 14.98 17.10 7.86
N ARG A 23 14.09 17.88 8.49
CA ARG A 23 14.43 18.89 9.51
C ARG A 23 14.58 18.28 10.91
N GLN A 24 14.15 17.04 11.11
CA GLN A 24 14.21 16.37 12.41
C GLN A 24 15.57 15.68 12.60
N ALA A 25 15.97 15.52 13.85
CA ALA A 25 17.14 14.70 14.16
C ALA A 25 16.86 13.22 13.85
N VAL A 26 17.92 12.48 13.54
CA VAL A 26 17.84 11.01 13.46
C VAL A 26 17.50 10.46 14.84
N ARG A 27 16.49 9.62 14.93
CA ARG A 27 16.06 8.98 16.16
C ARG A 27 17.05 7.89 16.58
N PRO A 28 16.99 7.38 17.84
CA PRO A 28 17.83 6.30 18.30
C PRO A 28 17.73 5.00 17.48
N ASP A 29 16.60 4.79 16.79
CA ASP A 29 16.38 3.67 15.87
C ASP A 29 17.03 3.86 14.49
N GLY A 30 17.80 4.92 14.29
CA GLY A 30 18.50 5.21 13.06
C GLY A 30 17.65 5.87 11.97
N ARG A 31 16.40 6.27 12.25
CA ARG A 31 15.48 6.84 11.27
C ARG A 31 15.04 8.26 11.62
N ARG A 32 14.69 9.06 10.60
CA ARG A 32 14.00 10.35 10.79
C ARG A 32 12.50 10.19 10.78
N GLY A 33 12.01 9.15 10.13
CA GLY A 33 10.60 8.83 9.99
C GLY A 33 10.43 7.64 9.06
N THR A 34 9.18 7.29 8.77
CA THR A 34 8.81 6.25 7.79
C THR A 34 7.61 6.74 6.99
N ILE A 35 7.62 6.57 5.68
CA ILE A 35 6.48 6.85 4.81
C ILE A 35 5.91 5.50 4.37
N ILE A 36 4.62 5.29 4.57
CA ILE A 36 3.93 4.07 4.16
C ILE A 36 2.73 4.45 3.30
N SER A 37 2.74 4.02 2.06
CA SER A 37 1.65 4.25 1.11
C SER A 37 0.71 3.05 1.09
N ILE A 38 -0.60 3.29 1.16
CA ILE A 38 -1.61 2.24 0.96
C ILE A 38 -2.07 2.28 -0.49
N SER A 39 -1.66 1.29 -1.27
CA SER A 39 -2.09 1.14 -2.66
C SER A 39 -3.30 0.19 -2.78
N SER A 40 -3.25 -0.79 -3.63
CA SER A 40 -4.27 -1.83 -3.83
C SER A 40 -3.71 -2.90 -4.78
N ILE A 41 -4.27 -4.11 -4.77
CA ILE A 41 -4.05 -5.08 -5.84
C ILE A 41 -4.33 -4.48 -7.24
N SER A 42 -5.18 -3.46 -7.32
CA SER A 42 -5.45 -2.74 -8.57
C SER A 42 -4.27 -1.88 -9.08
N ALA A 43 -3.13 -1.89 -8.40
CA ALA A 43 -1.90 -1.27 -8.90
C ALA A 43 -1.26 -2.09 -10.03
N ASP A 44 -1.50 -3.40 -10.06
CA ASP A 44 -0.97 -4.34 -11.07
C ASP A 44 -2.02 -5.34 -11.61
N THR A 45 -3.24 -5.29 -11.06
CA THR A 45 -4.36 -6.12 -11.51
C THR A 45 -5.44 -5.24 -12.14
N VAL A 46 -5.82 -5.59 -13.37
CA VAL A 46 -6.75 -4.79 -14.16
C VAL A 46 -8.20 -4.96 -13.67
N SER A 47 -8.89 -3.83 -13.54
CA SER A 47 -10.35 -3.77 -13.39
C SER A 47 -10.92 -2.83 -14.44
N LEU A 48 -11.58 -3.39 -15.46
CA LEU A 48 -12.04 -2.65 -16.65
C LEU A 48 -12.98 -1.48 -16.30
N ASN A 49 -13.80 -1.64 -15.26
CA ASN A 49 -14.78 -0.61 -14.87
C ASN A 49 -14.22 0.43 -13.88
N ARG A 50 -12.90 0.41 -13.59
CA ARG A 50 -12.24 1.30 -12.62
C ARG A 50 -10.86 1.74 -13.12
N ALA A 51 -10.78 2.12 -14.39
CA ALA A 51 -9.49 2.47 -15.02
C ALA A 51 -8.74 3.56 -14.27
N GLU A 52 -9.42 4.66 -13.89
CA GLU A 52 -8.80 5.76 -13.16
C GLU A 52 -8.35 5.36 -11.75
N TYR A 53 -9.04 4.40 -11.12
CA TYR A 53 -8.61 3.85 -9.83
C TYR A 53 -7.33 3.02 -10.00
N CYS A 54 -7.29 2.11 -10.98
CA CYS A 54 -6.10 1.31 -11.29
C CYS A 54 -4.90 2.21 -11.61
N LEU A 55 -5.07 3.21 -12.48
CA LEU A 55 -4.03 4.18 -12.80
C LEU A 55 -3.54 4.94 -11.56
N SER A 56 -4.46 5.37 -10.69
CA SER A 56 -4.09 6.06 -9.47
C SER A 56 -3.29 5.18 -8.52
N LYS A 57 -3.63 3.90 -8.40
CA LYS A 57 -2.94 2.95 -7.52
C LYS A 57 -1.59 2.48 -8.09
N ALA A 58 -1.48 2.32 -9.40
CA ALA A 58 -0.20 2.14 -10.09
C ALA A 58 0.72 3.36 -9.89
N GLY A 59 0.16 4.57 -9.95
CA GLY A 59 0.89 5.80 -9.65
C GLY A 59 1.41 5.85 -8.21
N ILE A 60 0.64 5.38 -7.22
CA ILE A 60 1.11 5.27 -5.82
C ILE A 60 2.28 4.28 -5.72
N SER A 61 2.23 3.17 -6.42
CA SER A 61 3.33 2.19 -6.44
C SER A 61 4.61 2.81 -6.98
N MET A 62 4.54 3.51 -8.12
CA MET A 62 5.69 4.22 -8.69
C MET A 62 6.16 5.37 -7.77
N MET A 63 5.25 6.12 -7.17
CA MET A 63 5.58 7.17 -6.19
C MET A 63 6.38 6.60 -5.01
N THR A 64 5.99 5.44 -4.49
CA THR A 64 6.72 4.76 -3.41
C THR A 64 8.18 4.49 -3.81
N GLN A 65 8.41 3.95 -4.99
CA GLN A 65 9.76 3.66 -5.49
C GLN A 65 10.60 4.93 -5.67
N ILE A 66 10.02 5.97 -6.26
CA ILE A 66 10.69 7.27 -6.44
C ILE A 66 11.10 7.87 -5.10
N LEU A 67 10.18 7.89 -4.13
CA LEU A 67 10.46 8.43 -2.80
C LEU A 67 11.45 7.57 -2.03
N ALA A 68 11.36 6.25 -2.13
CA ALA A 68 12.30 5.33 -1.50
C ALA A 68 13.74 5.59 -1.99
N LEU A 69 13.93 5.67 -3.30
CA LEU A 69 15.25 5.97 -3.89
C LEU A 69 15.76 7.35 -3.47
N ARG A 70 14.88 8.36 -3.49
CA ARG A 70 15.24 9.75 -3.17
C ARG A 70 15.61 9.95 -1.70
N LEU A 71 14.97 9.22 -0.78
CA LEU A 71 15.06 9.44 0.67
C LEU A 71 15.93 8.39 1.39
N ALA A 72 16.48 7.42 0.67
CA ALA A 72 17.27 6.32 1.24
C ALA A 72 18.46 6.84 2.07
N GLN A 73 19.22 7.82 1.55
CA GLN A 73 20.38 8.40 2.24
C GLN A 73 20.00 9.33 3.40
N ASP A 74 18.71 9.73 3.46
CA ASP A 74 18.22 10.66 4.47
C ASP A 74 17.64 9.93 5.70
N ALA A 75 17.81 8.61 5.79
CA ALA A 75 17.28 7.78 6.87
C ALA A 75 15.74 7.83 6.98
N ILE A 76 15.04 7.88 5.84
CA ILE A 76 13.59 7.87 5.72
C ILE A 76 13.20 6.71 4.81
N PRO A 77 13.01 5.50 5.34
CA PRO A 77 12.49 4.38 4.55
C PRO A 77 11.06 4.65 4.08
N VAL A 78 10.76 4.17 2.87
CA VAL A 78 9.45 4.33 2.24
C VAL A 78 8.94 2.95 1.81
N PHE A 79 7.70 2.64 2.14
CA PHE A 79 7.09 1.33 1.88
C PHE A 79 5.73 1.47 1.22
N GLU A 80 5.29 0.39 0.62
CA GLU A 80 3.93 0.22 0.12
C GLU A 80 3.26 -0.95 0.84
N VAL A 81 2.02 -0.78 1.28
CA VAL A 81 1.13 -1.88 1.62
C VAL A 81 0.09 -1.99 0.51
N ARG A 82 -0.08 -3.19 -0.02
CA ARG A 82 -0.97 -3.48 -1.14
C ARG A 82 -2.09 -4.43 -0.70
N PRO A 83 -3.22 -3.89 -0.20
CA PRO A 83 -4.34 -4.70 0.22
C PRO A 83 -5.04 -5.37 -0.95
N GLY A 84 -5.58 -6.58 -0.71
CA GLY A 84 -6.54 -7.26 -1.56
C GLY A 84 -7.96 -6.78 -1.30
N ILE A 85 -8.89 -7.76 -1.23
CA ILE A 85 -10.27 -7.50 -0.83
C ILE A 85 -10.38 -7.43 0.69
N ILE A 86 -10.66 -6.23 1.20
CA ILE A 86 -10.81 -6.00 2.64
C ILE A 86 -12.27 -5.70 2.94
N LYS A 87 -12.80 -6.34 3.99
CA LYS A 87 -14.20 -6.15 4.43
C LYS A 87 -14.35 -4.77 5.08
N THR A 88 -15.02 -3.87 4.40
CA THR A 88 -15.28 -2.49 4.84
C THR A 88 -16.64 -2.04 4.30
N ASP A 89 -17.16 -0.92 4.79
CA ASP A 89 -18.40 -0.34 4.26
C ASP A 89 -18.33 -0.04 2.76
N MET A 90 -17.13 0.28 2.26
CA MET A 90 -16.92 0.53 0.82
C MET A 90 -17.11 -0.71 -0.05
N THR A 91 -16.86 -1.91 0.50
CA THR A 91 -16.97 -3.18 -0.22
C THR A 91 -18.34 -3.85 -0.05
N ALA A 92 -19.20 -3.33 0.82
CA ALA A 92 -20.52 -3.90 1.09
C ALA A 92 -21.38 -4.06 -0.18
N ARG A 93 -21.31 -3.09 -1.11
CA ARG A 93 -22.09 -3.13 -2.37
C ARG A 93 -21.68 -4.23 -3.35
N VAL A 94 -20.49 -4.78 -3.20
CA VAL A 94 -19.92 -5.81 -4.09
C VAL A 94 -19.64 -7.11 -3.33
N GLN A 95 -20.18 -7.24 -2.13
CA GLN A 95 -19.91 -8.36 -1.24
C GLN A 95 -20.24 -9.69 -1.91
N ASP A 96 -21.42 -9.86 -2.45
CA ASP A 96 -21.86 -11.12 -3.09
C ASP A 96 -20.92 -11.58 -4.24
N THR A 97 -20.33 -10.62 -4.94
CA THR A 97 -19.38 -10.93 -6.01
C THR A 97 -18.09 -11.50 -5.44
N TYR A 98 -17.57 -10.88 -4.40
CA TYR A 98 -16.34 -11.36 -3.78
C TYR A 98 -16.55 -12.62 -2.95
N ASP A 99 -17.72 -12.83 -2.33
CA ASP A 99 -18.06 -14.07 -1.63
C ASP A 99 -17.98 -15.25 -2.61
N ARG A 100 -18.58 -15.13 -3.80
CA ARG A 100 -18.48 -16.15 -4.86
C ARG A 100 -17.03 -16.38 -5.31
N MET A 101 -16.23 -15.34 -5.47
CA MET A 101 -14.82 -15.48 -5.83
C MET A 101 -14.00 -16.19 -4.74
N ILE A 102 -14.31 -15.95 -3.48
CA ILE A 102 -13.70 -16.63 -2.33
C ILE A 102 -14.06 -18.12 -2.35
N GLU A 103 -15.35 -18.45 -2.53
CA GLU A 103 -15.83 -19.83 -2.64
C GLU A 103 -15.17 -20.58 -3.80
N GLN A 104 -15.01 -19.92 -4.94
CA GLN A 104 -14.34 -20.45 -6.13
C GLN A 104 -12.81 -20.59 -5.96
N GLY A 105 -12.24 -20.15 -4.83
CA GLY A 105 -10.80 -20.24 -4.56
C GLY A 105 -9.93 -19.27 -5.35
N VAL A 106 -10.51 -18.18 -5.86
CA VAL A 106 -9.75 -17.10 -6.51
C VAL A 106 -8.74 -16.48 -5.54
N PHE A 107 -9.08 -16.40 -4.27
CA PHE A 107 -8.19 -15.98 -3.20
C PHE A 107 -7.66 -17.21 -2.44
N PRO A 108 -6.36 -17.48 -2.45
CA PRO A 108 -5.78 -18.66 -1.81
C PRO A 108 -6.15 -18.83 -0.35
N MET A 109 -6.20 -17.76 0.43
CA MET A 109 -6.58 -17.83 1.84
C MET A 109 -8.09 -17.98 2.07
N ARG A 110 -8.92 -18.00 1.01
CA ARG A 110 -10.36 -18.27 1.03
C ARG A 110 -11.15 -17.52 2.11
N ARG A 111 -10.78 -16.28 2.37
CA ARG A 111 -11.49 -15.39 3.27
C ARG A 111 -11.36 -13.94 2.84
N TRP A 112 -12.25 -13.12 3.34
CA TRP A 112 -12.04 -11.67 3.34
C TRP A 112 -10.81 -11.29 4.18
N GLY A 113 -10.02 -10.35 3.69
CA GLY A 113 -9.11 -9.62 4.55
C GLY A 113 -9.89 -8.72 5.50
N GLN A 114 -9.34 -8.47 6.68
CA GLN A 114 -9.91 -7.56 7.66
C GLN A 114 -9.06 -6.29 7.75
N PRO A 115 -9.61 -5.17 8.21
CA PRO A 115 -8.81 -3.96 8.46
C PRO A 115 -7.59 -4.24 9.33
N ASP A 116 -7.69 -5.13 10.31
CA ASP A 116 -6.61 -5.51 11.21
C ASP A 116 -5.47 -6.24 10.49
N ASP A 117 -5.75 -7.00 9.42
CA ASP A 117 -4.71 -7.61 8.59
C ASP A 117 -3.81 -6.52 7.96
N VAL A 118 -4.42 -5.43 7.50
CA VAL A 118 -3.69 -4.29 6.92
C VAL A 118 -2.99 -3.48 8.02
N ALA A 119 -3.65 -3.26 9.15
CA ALA A 119 -3.10 -2.53 10.28
C ALA A 119 -1.83 -3.20 10.83
N ALA A 120 -1.82 -4.53 10.94
CA ALA A 120 -0.66 -5.30 11.37
C ALA A 120 0.54 -5.10 10.43
N ALA A 121 0.31 -5.12 9.12
CA ALA A 121 1.35 -4.86 8.12
C ALA A 121 1.92 -3.43 8.25
N VAL A 122 1.06 -2.43 8.41
CA VAL A 122 1.47 -1.04 8.61
C VAL A 122 2.27 -0.90 9.91
N ALA A 123 1.81 -1.51 11.02
CA ALA A 123 2.50 -1.47 12.30
C ALA A 123 3.91 -2.10 12.21
N LEU A 124 4.04 -3.25 11.52
CA LEU A 124 5.34 -3.87 11.27
C LEU A 124 6.29 -2.93 10.52
N LEU A 125 5.85 -2.34 9.41
CA LEU A 125 6.68 -1.43 8.62
C LEU A 125 7.03 -0.14 9.37
N ALA A 126 6.14 0.33 10.23
CA ALA A 126 6.35 1.52 11.06
C ALA A 126 7.27 1.26 12.26
N SER A 127 7.36 0.02 12.74
CA SER A 127 8.09 -0.35 13.97
C SER A 127 9.60 -0.05 13.94
N GLY A 128 10.21 -0.08 12.73
CA GLY A 128 11.65 0.05 12.57
C GLY A 128 12.43 -1.25 12.64
N THR A 129 11.76 -2.38 12.76
CA THR A 129 12.39 -3.70 12.75
C THR A 129 13.14 -3.97 11.44
N LEU A 130 12.63 -3.43 10.31
CA LEU A 130 13.28 -3.56 9.01
C LEU A 130 14.32 -2.44 8.82
N THR A 131 15.56 -2.72 9.17
CA THR A 131 16.65 -1.72 9.19
C THR A 131 17.38 -1.56 7.86
N TYR A 132 17.25 -2.53 6.94
CA TYR A 132 17.93 -2.51 5.63
C TYR A 132 16.94 -2.79 4.48
N ALA A 133 15.75 -2.13 4.55
CA ALA A 133 14.70 -2.26 3.54
C ALA A 133 14.06 -0.89 3.26
N THR A 134 13.86 -0.60 1.99
CA THR A 134 13.08 0.54 1.49
C THR A 134 12.60 0.25 0.07
N GLY A 135 11.49 0.84 -0.34
CA GLY A 135 10.89 0.61 -1.66
C GLY A 135 10.08 -0.67 -1.76
N GLU A 136 10.02 -1.46 -0.69
CA GLU A 136 9.31 -2.74 -0.67
C GLU A 136 7.80 -2.56 -0.67
N CYS A 137 7.13 -3.49 -1.36
CA CYS A 137 5.69 -3.63 -1.40
C CYS A 137 5.26 -4.88 -0.63
N LEU A 138 4.54 -4.69 0.46
CA LEU A 138 3.97 -5.79 1.23
C LEU A 138 2.53 -6.06 0.78
N HIS A 139 2.31 -7.21 0.15
CA HIS A 139 0.99 -7.65 -0.26
C HIS A 139 0.22 -8.19 0.95
N VAL A 140 -1.00 -7.66 1.17
CA VAL A 140 -1.95 -8.10 2.20
C VAL A 140 -3.24 -8.48 1.48
N ASP A 141 -3.18 -9.53 0.67
CA ASP A 141 -4.20 -9.88 -0.33
C ASP A 141 -4.61 -11.36 -0.31
N GLY A 142 -4.21 -12.10 0.72
CA GLY A 142 -4.52 -13.53 0.83
C GLY A 142 -3.88 -14.39 -0.24
N GLY A 143 -2.78 -13.92 -0.85
CA GLY A 143 -2.04 -14.62 -1.91
C GLY A 143 -2.60 -14.42 -3.31
N PHE A 144 -3.51 -13.44 -3.50
CA PHE A 144 -4.12 -13.18 -4.81
C PHE A 144 -3.09 -12.83 -5.90
N HIS A 145 -2.04 -12.08 -5.55
CA HIS A 145 -0.99 -11.65 -6.49
C HIS A 145 -0.15 -12.81 -7.04
N ILE A 146 -0.19 -13.99 -6.41
CA ILE A 146 0.62 -15.16 -6.83
C ILE A 146 0.06 -15.69 -8.15
N ARG A 147 0.89 -15.62 -9.20
CA ARG A 147 0.53 -16.20 -10.50
C ARG A 147 0.42 -17.72 -10.39
N ARG A 148 -0.64 -18.26 -10.96
CA ARG A 148 -0.93 -19.72 -10.96
C ARG A 148 -1.21 -20.19 -12.37
N LEU A 149 -0.84 -21.46 -12.62
CA LEU A 149 -1.21 -22.18 -13.84
C LEU A 149 -2.65 -22.67 -13.75
#